data_606adec41776171ba03592ff9741c2dd
#
_entry.id   606adec41776171ba03592ff9741c2dd
#
_cell.length_a   1.000
_cell.length_b   1.000
_cell.length_c   1.000
_cell.angle_alpha   90.00
_cell.angle_beta   90.00
_cell.angle_gamma   90.00
#
_symmetry.space_group_name_H-M   'P 1'
#
loop_
_entity.id
_entity.type
_entity.pdbx_description
1 polymer ?
#
loop_
_entity_poly.entity_id
_entity_poly.type
_entity_poly.pdbx_seq_one_letter_code
_entity_poly.pdbx_strand_id
1 'polypeptide(L)'
;VGYTNVGKSTMMNLLSKSEVFAENKLFATLDTTVRKVIIDNLPFLLSDTVGFIRKLPTDLVESFKSTLDEVREADLLVHVVDISHPGFEEQIEVVNKTLAEIGGSGKPMILVFNKIDAYTYVEKAPDDLTPRTKENLTLEELMKTWMAKMEDNCLFISARERINIDELKNVVYQRVKELHVQKYPYNDFLYQTYEEEEE
;
A
#
# COMPACT_ATOMS: atom_id res chain seq x y z
N VAL A 1 0.52 0.74 5.67
CA VAL A 1 -0.39 -0.05 6.52
C VAL A 1 -0.98 -1.21 5.71
N GLY A 2 -1.56 -2.20 6.36
CA GLY A 2 -2.23 -3.35 5.72
C GLY A 2 -2.19 -4.60 6.59
N TYR A 3 -2.91 -5.61 6.18
CA TYR A 3 -2.98 -6.88 6.88
C TYR A 3 -1.61 -7.58 6.91
N THR A 4 -1.45 -8.64 7.72
CA THR A 4 -0.20 -9.41 7.73
C THR A 4 0.04 -10.11 6.39
N ASN A 5 1.30 -10.26 5.99
CA ASN A 5 1.74 -10.98 4.79
C ASN A 5 1.23 -10.44 3.43
N VAL A 6 0.71 -9.22 3.38
CA VAL A 6 0.30 -8.60 2.11
C VAL A 6 1.46 -8.07 1.27
N GLY A 7 2.69 -8.07 1.80
CA GLY A 7 3.91 -7.65 1.09
C GLY A 7 4.35 -6.22 1.38
N LYS A 8 3.97 -5.62 2.54
CA LYS A 8 4.39 -4.26 2.94
C LYS A 8 5.90 -4.08 2.92
N SER A 9 6.65 -4.93 3.62
CA SER A 9 8.11 -4.83 3.70
C SER A 9 8.78 -5.05 2.36
N THR A 10 8.27 -5.93 1.51
CA THR A 10 8.75 -6.12 0.14
C THR A 10 8.56 -4.84 -0.68
N MET A 11 7.39 -4.22 -0.61
CA MET A 11 7.10 -2.97 -1.29
C MET A 11 7.97 -1.82 -0.76
N MET A 12 8.17 -1.73 0.56
CA MET A 12 9.07 -0.75 1.16
C MET A 12 10.51 -0.89 0.64
N ASN A 13 11.00 -2.11 0.49
CA ASN A 13 12.33 -2.36 -0.07
C ASN A 13 12.45 -1.90 -1.52
N LEU A 14 11.42 -2.12 -2.33
CA LEU A 14 11.38 -1.66 -3.72
C LEU A 14 11.38 -0.13 -3.83
N LEU A 15 10.64 0.55 -2.96
CA LEU A 15 10.60 2.02 -2.93
C LEU A 15 11.87 2.64 -2.38
N SER A 16 12.50 2.02 -1.38
CA SER A 16 13.68 2.57 -0.71
C SER A 16 15.02 2.19 -1.34
N LYS A 17 15.03 1.36 -2.40
CA LYS A 17 16.24 0.80 -3.05
C LYS A 17 17.21 0.13 -2.07
N SER A 18 16.77 -0.27 -0.88
CA SER A 18 17.59 -0.97 0.11
C SER A 18 17.26 -2.45 0.13
N GLU A 19 18.31 -3.30 0.09
CA GLU A 19 18.18 -4.74 0.22
C GLU A 19 17.93 -5.10 1.69
N VAL A 20 16.66 -5.24 2.07
CA VAL A 20 16.29 -5.89 3.32
C VAL A 20 15.49 -7.13 2.97
N PHE A 21 15.96 -8.28 3.47
CA PHE A 21 15.27 -9.55 3.28
C PHE A 21 13.87 -9.50 3.90
N ALA A 22 12.85 -9.59 3.05
CA ALA A 22 11.48 -9.81 3.50
C ALA A 22 11.31 -11.31 3.78
N GLU A 23 11.27 -11.69 5.05
CA GLU A 23 10.91 -13.06 5.44
C GLU A 23 9.39 -13.21 5.46
N ASN A 24 8.87 -14.32 4.91
CA ASN A 24 7.45 -14.69 4.98
C ASN A 24 7.09 -15.18 6.39
N LYS A 25 7.24 -14.33 7.39
CA LYS A 25 6.84 -14.60 8.77
C LYS A 25 5.67 -13.72 9.16
N LEU A 26 4.76 -14.26 9.96
CA LEU A 26 3.78 -13.46 10.68
C LEU A 26 4.53 -12.44 11.53
N PHE A 27 4.17 -11.14 11.40
CA PHE A 27 4.84 -10.06 12.12
C PHE A 27 6.35 -9.95 11.82
N ALA A 28 6.73 -9.98 10.52
CA ALA A 28 8.12 -9.75 10.10
C ALA A 28 8.66 -8.41 10.59
N THR A 29 7.79 -7.41 10.75
CA THR A 29 8.08 -6.12 11.40
C THR A 29 7.41 -6.12 12.77
N LEU A 30 8.19 -6.21 13.83
CA LEU A 30 7.72 -6.10 15.23
C LEU A 30 7.75 -4.66 15.72
N ASP A 31 8.75 -3.91 15.28
CA ASP A 31 8.91 -2.48 15.54
C ASP A 31 8.79 -1.70 14.24
N THR A 32 8.30 -0.46 14.33
CA THR A 32 8.19 0.42 13.18
C THR A 32 9.58 0.71 12.60
N THR A 33 9.77 0.47 11.33
CA THR A 33 11.00 0.79 10.62
C THR A 33 10.79 2.02 9.75
N VAL A 34 11.49 3.12 10.06
CA VAL A 34 11.43 4.37 9.29
C VAL A 34 12.64 4.46 8.36
N ARG A 35 12.41 4.77 7.10
CA ARG A 35 13.46 4.95 6.09
C ARG A 35 13.28 6.25 5.34
N LYS A 36 14.39 6.94 5.09
CA LYS A 36 14.41 8.07 4.17
C LYS A 36 14.40 7.53 2.73
N VAL A 37 13.44 7.98 1.96
CA VAL A 37 13.29 7.66 0.53
C VAL A 37 13.41 8.95 -0.26
N ILE A 38 14.05 8.90 -1.42
CA ILE A 38 14.15 10.03 -2.34
C ILE A 38 13.63 9.55 -3.69
N ILE A 39 12.57 10.20 -4.19
CA ILE A 39 12.07 10.01 -5.55
C ILE A 39 12.16 11.38 -6.23
N ASP A 40 12.82 11.46 -7.37
CA ASP A 40 12.97 12.70 -8.17
C ASP A 40 13.24 13.95 -7.32
N ASN A 41 14.30 13.95 -6.54
CA ASN A 41 14.70 15.06 -5.67
C ASN A 41 13.73 15.42 -4.52
N LEU A 42 12.68 14.65 -4.30
CA LEU A 42 11.75 14.84 -3.18
C LEU A 42 12.05 13.83 -2.07
N PRO A 43 12.69 14.25 -0.96
CA PRO A 43 12.90 13.37 0.19
C PRO A 43 11.66 13.27 1.07
N PHE A 44 11.33 12.06 1.49
CA PHE A 44 10.29 11.81 2.47
C PHE A 44 10.63 10.60 3.35
N LEU A 45 9.90 10.44 4.42
CA LEU A 45 10.05 9.29 5.32
C LEU A 45 8.99 8.25 5.00
N LEU A 46 9.42 7.00 4.85
CA LEU A 46 8.55 5.85 4.64
C LEU A 46 8.65 4.94 5.86
N SER A 47 7.52 4.74 6.55
CA SER A 47 7.44 3.88 7.73
C SER A 47 6.76 2.56 7.39
N ASP A 48 7.40 1.43 7.72
CA ASP A 48 6.76 0.12 7.71
C ASP A 48 6.15 -0.15 9.09
N THR A 49 4.91 -0.60 9.08
CA THR A 49 4.13 -0.82 10.30
C THR A 49 3.90 -2.31 10.54
N VAL A 50 3.64 -2.67 11.79
CA VAL A 50 3.15 -4.01 12.11
C VAL A 50 1.87 -4.32 11.32
N GLY A 51 1.78 -5.53 10.75
CA GLY A 51 0.59 -5.94 10.00
C GLY A 51 -0.64 -6.08 10.89
N PHE A 52 -1.77 -5.57 10.41
CA PHE A 52 -3.06 -5.74 11.09
C PHE A 52 -3.53 -7.18 11.05
N ILE A 53 -4.23 -7.61 12.10
CA ILE A 53 -4.88 -8.91 12.25
C ILE A 53 -6.22 -8.73 12.97
N ARG A 54 -7.13 -9.70 12.81
CA ARG A 54 -8.48 -9.65 13.45
C ARG A 54 -8.44 -9.61 14.99
N LYS A 55 -7.44 -10.27 15.60
CA LYS A 55 -7.25 -10.28 17.07
C LYS A 55 -5.79 -10.08 17.36
N LEU A 56 -5.47 -9.00 18.06
CA LEU A 56 -4.12 -8.73 18.52
C LEU A 56 -3.78 -9.63 19.70
N PRO A 57 -2.69 -10.41 19.64
CA PRO A 57 -2.15 -11.05 20.83
C PRO A 57 -1.76 -10.02 21.88
N THR A 58 -2.02 -10.31 23.15
CA THR A 58 -1.72 -9.42 24.28
C THR A 58 -0.25 -9.02 24.36
N ASP A 59 0.65 -9.91 23.93
CA ASP A 59 2.10 -9.71 23.96
C ASP A 59 2.62 -8.71 22.91
N LEU A 60 1.78 -8.34 21.93
CA LEU A 60 2.11 -7.39 20.85
C LEU A 60 1.50 -6.01 21.03
N VAL A 61 0.89 -5.72 22.17
CA VAL A 61 0.20 -4.45 22.42
C VAL A 61 1.16 -3.25 22.36
N GLU A 62 2.42 -3.40 22.79
CA GLU A 62 3.40 -2.31 22.76
C GLU A 62 3.88 -2.02 21.33
N SER A 63 4.21 -3.05 20.56
CA SER A 63 4.57 -2.90 19.15
C SER A 63 3.42 -2.30 18.33
N PHE A 64 2.18 -2.60 18.72
CA PHE A 64 1.00 -2.02 18.09
C PHE A 64 0.82 -0.54 18.46
N LYS A 65 1.18 -0.13 19.67
CA LYS A 65 1.17 1.30 20.05
C LYS A 65 2.12 2.12 19.17
N SER A 66 3.34 1.66 18.91
CA SER A 66 4.26 2.35 18.00
C SER A 66 3.64 2.51 16.61
N THR A 67 2.98 1.46 16.09
CA THR A 67 2.22 1.54 14.83
C THR A 67 1.11 2.61 14.88
N LEU A 68 0.43 2.76 16.03
CA LEU A 68 -0.62 3.77 16.19
C LEU A 68 -0.07 5.19 16.06
N ASP A 69 1.06 5.45 16.68
CA ASP A 69 1.68 6.79 16.66
C ASP A 69 2.17 7.12 15.24
N GLU A 70 2.81 6.19 14.54
CA GLU A 70 3.22 6.36 13.15
C GLU A 70 2.03 6.64 12.22
N VAL A 71 0.91 5.95 12.39
CA VAL A 71 -0.31 6.21 11.61
C VAL A 71 -0.88 7.60 11.90
N ARG A 72 -0.84 8.05 13.16
CA ARG A 72 -1.33 9.38 13.55
C ARG A 72 -0.47 10.50 12.99
N GLU A 73 0.84 10.30 12.92
CA GLU A 73 1.79 11.30 12.43
C GLU A 73 1.94 11.30 10.91
N ALA A 74 1.61 10.20 10.24
CA ALA A 74 1.72 10.10 8.78
C ALA A 74 0.85 11.14 8.06
N ASP A 75 1.41 11.80 7.07
CA ASP A 75 0.70 12.71 6.17
C ASP A 75 -0.06 11.95 5.06
N LEU A 76 0.41 10.76 4.67
CA LEU A 76 -0.15 9.89 3.65
C LEU A 76 -0.14 8.44 4.12
N LEU A 77 -1.21 7.73 3.91
CA LEU A 77 -1.28 6.28 4.15
C LEU A 77 -1.23 5.51 2.83
N VAL A 78 -0.37 4.50 2.78
CA VAL A 78 -0.37 3.51 1.69
C VAL A 78 -0.92 2.21 2.25
N HIS A 79 -2.15 1.85 1.84
CA HIS A 79 -2.83 0.64 2.29
C HIS A 79 -2.57 -0.50 1.31
N VAL A 80 -1.78 -1.46 1.73
CA VAL A 80 -1.41 -2.63 0.91
C VAL A 80 -2.34 -3.79 1.18
N VAL A 81 -2.86 -4.39 0.12
CA VAL A 81 -3.83 -5.50 0.14
C VAL A 81 -3.31 -6.65 -0.71
N ASP A 82 -3.48 -7.87 -0.24
CA ASP A 82 -3.21 -9.08 -1.02
C ASP A 82 -4.46 -9.48 -1.80
N ILE A 83 -4.51 -9.14 -3.12
CA ILE A 83 -5.68 -9.40 -3.97
C ILE A 83 -5.87 -10.89 -4.26
N SER A 84 -4.85 -11.71 -4.08
CA SER A 84 -4.92 -13.17 -4.25
C SER A 84 -5.63 -13.87 -3.10
N HIS A 85 -5.82 -13.18 -1.97
CA HIS A 85 -6.51 -13.74 -0.82
C HIS A 85 -8.03 -13.63 -0.99
N PRO A 86 -8.81 -14.71 -0.86
CA PRO A 86 -10.26 -14.69 -1.09
C PRO A 86 -11.03 -13.75 -0.16
N GLY A 87 -10.51 -13.50 1.03
CA GLY A 87 -11.08 -12.57 2.01
C GLY A 87 -10.45 -11.17 2.00
N PHE A 88 -9.86 -10.71 0.90
CA PHE A 88 -9.17 -9.43 0.86
C PHE A 88 -10.09 -8.23 1.16
N GLU A 89 -11.35 -8.27 0.76
CA GLU A 89 -12.32 -7.22 1.06
C GLU A 89 -12.59 -7.11 2.57
N GLU A 90 -12.75 -8.24 3.27
CA GLU A 90 -12.89 -8.25 4.73
C GLU A 90 -11.62 -7.70 5.42
N GLN A 91 -10.45 -8.01 4.86
CA GLN A 91 -9.19 -7.47 5.38
C GLN A 91 -9.12 -5.95 5.22
N ILE A 92 -9.60 -5.40 4.10
CA ILE A 92 -9.73 -3.95 3.89
C ILE A 92 -10.65 -3.33 4.95
N GLU A 93 -11.81 -3.95 5.21
CA GLU A 93 -12.75 -3.47 6.23
C GLU A 93 -12.15 -3.47 7.63
N VAL A 94 -11.44 -4.55 8.00
CA VAL A 94 -10.73 -4.66 9.30
C VAL A 94 -9.70 -3.54 9.45
N VAL A 95 -8.88 -3.30 8.42
CA VAL A 95 -7.88 -2.24 8.45
C VAL A 95 -8.53 -0.87 8.55
N ASN A 96 -9.56 -0.59 7.74
CA ASN A 96 -10.27 0.69 7.78
C ASN A 96 -10.95 0.95 9.12
N LYS A 97 -11.56 -0.06 9.72
CA LYS A 97 -12.14 0.04 11.06
C LYS A 97 -11.08 0.35 12.11
N THR A 98 -9.95 -0.36 12.07
CA THR A 98 -8.85 -0.14 12.99
C THR A 98 -8.25 1.27 12.81
N LEU A 99 -8.06 1.72 11.57
CA LEU A 99 -7.61 3.09 11.28
C LEU A 99 -8.56 4.14 11.85
N ALA A 100 -9.88 3.89 11.78
CA ALA A 100 -10.88 4.77 12.37
C ALA A 100 -10.75 4.84 13.91
N GLU A 101 -10.57 3.70 14.57
CA GLU A 101 -10.43 3.60 16.02
C GLU A 101 -9.16 4.30 16.54
N ILE A 102 -8.08 4.33 15.75
CA ILE A 102 -6.79 4.92 16.15
C ILE A 102 -6.58 6.36 15.69
N GLY A 103 -7.58 6.98 15.09
CA GLY A 103 -7.50 8.37 14.62
C GLY A 103 -6.80 8.54 13.28
N GLY A 104 -6.68 7.49 12.48
CA GLY A 104 -6.17 7.52 11.11
C GLY A 104 -7.23 7.87 10.06
N SER A 105 -8.50 8.07 10.47
CA SER A 105 -9.58 8.45 9.55
C SER A 105 -9.34 9.84 8.94
N GLY A 106 -9.73 9.99 7.68
CA GLY A 106 -9.67 11.27 6.96
C GLY A 106 -8.29 11.64 6.44
N LYS A 107 -7.28 10.79 6.63
CA LYS A 107 -5.97 10.97 5.99
C LYS A 107 -6.03 10.59 4.51
N PRO A 108 -5.28 11.30 3.64
CA PRO A 108 -5.08 10.87 2.27
C PRO A 108 -4.57 9.43 2.24
N MET A 109 -5.15 8.57 1.39
CA MET A 109 -4.79 7.16 1.33
C MET A 109 -4.72 6.68 -0.12
N ILE A 110 -3.68 5.90 -0.43
CA ILE A 110 -3.55 5.15 -1.67
C ILE A 110 -3.79 3.67 -1.35
N LEU A 111 -4.73 3.04 -2.05
CA LEU A 111 -4.99 1.61 -1.92
C LEU A 111 -4.15 0.85 -2.96
N VAL A 112 -3.30 -0.07 -2.51
CA VAL A 112 -2.39 -0.84 -3.36
C VAL A 112 -2.75 -2.31 -3.29
N PHE A 113 -3.34 -2.83 -4.36
CA PHE A 113 -3.59 -4.25 -4.55
C PHE A 113 -2.31 -4.94 -5.04
N ASN A 114 -1.68 -5.67 -4.16
CA ASN A 114 -0.46 -6.43 -4.42
C ASN A 114 -0.78 -7.90 -4.75
N LYS A 115 0.19 -8.58 -5.37
CA LYS A 115 0.16 -9.99 -5.75
C LYS A 115 -0.83 -10.30 -6.88
N ILE A 116 -0.96 -9.39 -7.85
CA ILE A 116 -1.76 -9.64 -9.06
C ILE A 116 -1.28 -10.87 -9.84
N ASP A 117 0.00 -11.22 -9.71
CA ASP A 117 0.62 -12.42 -10.28
C ASP A 117 0.08 -13.73 -9.69
N ALA A 118 -0.46 -13.69 -8.49
CA ALA A 118 -1.03 -14.83 -7.78
C ALA A 118 -2.58 -14.83 -7.76
N TYR A 119 -3.22 -13.84 -8.41
CA TYR A 119 -4.67 -13.78 -8.47
C TYR A 119 -5.22 -14.93 -9.32
N THR A 120 -6.26 -15.58 -8.82
CA THR A 120 -6.97 -16.65 -9.53
C THR A 120 -8.47 -16.41 -9.50
N TYR A 121 -9.17 -16.87 -10.50
CA TYR A 121 -10.64 -16.81 -10.57
C TYR A 121 -11.20 -18.15 -11.09
N VAL A 122 -12.47 -18.38 -10.82
CA VAL A 122 -13.19 -19.58 -11.29
C VAL A 122 -13.89 -19.24 -12.62
N GLU A 123 -13.42 -19.85 -13.69
CA GLU A 123 -14.08 -19.70 -14.98
C GLU A 123 -15.42 -20.46 -14.99
N LYS A 124 -16.49 -19.80 -15.42
CA LYS A 124 -17.80 -20.44 -15.54
C LYS A 124 -17.90 -21.20 -16.85
N ALA A 125 -18.42 -22.44 -16.76
CA ALA A 125 -18.75 -23.19 -17.94
C ALA A 125 -19.85 -22.49 -18.77
N PRO A 126 -19.86 -22.58 -20.11
CA PRO A 126 -20.84 -21.91 -20.96
C PRO A 126 -22.30 -22.32 -20.68
N ASP A 127 -22.52 -23.49 -20.14
CA ASP A 127 -23.81 -24.07 -19.78
C ASP A 127 -24.22 -23.86 -18.31
N ASP A 128 -23.36 -23.22 -17.52
CA ASP A 128 -23.69 -22.87 -16.12
C ASP A 128 -24.55 -21.60 -16.06
N LEU A 129 -25.85 -21.82 -15.80
CA LEU A 129 -26.87 -20.76 -15.71
C LEU A 129 -26.93 -20.09 -14.33
N THR A 130 -26.12 -20.49 -13.35
CA THR A 130 -26.07 -19.81 -12.04
C THR A 130 -25.56 -18.38 -12.15
N PRO A 131 -25.98 -17.45 -11.28
CA PRO A 131 -25.45 -16.08 -11.31
C PRO A 131 -23.92 -16.05 -11.13
N ARG A 132 -23.23 -15.14 -11.82
CA ARG A 132 -21.79 -14.91 -11.59
C ARG A 132 -21.59 -14.36 -10.18
N THR A 133 -20.59 -14.89 -9.50
CA THR A 133 -20.15 -14.43 -8.17
C THR A 133 -18.84 -13.65 -8.30
N LYS A 134 -18.36 -13.10 -7.20
CA LYS A 134 -17.06 -12.41 -7.15
C LYS A 134 -15.90 -13.34 -7.55
N GLU A 135 -16.03 -14.64 -7.27
CA GLU A 135 -15.01 -15.65 -7.62
C GLU A 135 -14.86 -15.87 -9.14
N ASN A 136 -15.87 -15.44 -9.92
CA ASN A 136 -15.86 -15.57 -11.38
C ASN A 136 -15.32 -14.31 -12.09
N LEU A 137 -14.88 -13.28 -11.34
CA LEU A 137 -14.34 -12.07 -11.94
C LEU A 137 -12.90 -12.30 -12.40
N THR A 138 -12.63 -11.97 -13.66
CA THR A 138 -11.24 -11.87 -14.12
C THR A 138 -10.52 -10.73 -13.40
N LEU A 139 -9.19 -10.74 -13.42
CA LEU A 139 -8.40 -9.64 -12.85
C LEU A 139 -8.81 -8.29 -13.45
N GLU A 140 -9.01 -8.22 -14.76
CA GLU A 140 -9.39 -6.98 -15.45
C GLU A 140 -10.78 -6.46 -15.00
N GLU A 141 -11.76 -7.36 -14.85
CA GLU A 141 -13.09 -7.01 -14.36
C GLU A 141 -13.03 -6.48 -12.92
N LEU A 142 -12.23 -7.15 -12.08
CA LEU A 142 -12.02 -6.74 -10.70
C LEU A 142 -11.32 -5.37 -10.61
N MET A 143 -10.27 -5.16 -11.41
CA MET A 143 -9.57 -3.88 -11.51
C MET A 143 -10.53 -2.74 -11.90
N LYS A 144 -11.34 -2.93 -12.96
CA LYS A 144 -12.33 -1.94 -13.40
C LYS A 144 -13.33 -1.60 -12.29
N THR A 145 -13.78 -2.60 -11.53
CA THR A 145 -14.73 -2.41 -10.43
C THR A 145 -14.12 -1.55 -9.32
N TRP A 146 -12.86 -1.83 -8.92
CA TRP A 146 -12.19 -1.09 -7.87
C TRP A 146 -11.73 0.29 -8.31
N MET A 147 -11.26 0.46 -9.55
CA MET A 147 -10.93 1.78 -10.12
C MET A 147 -12.15 2.70 -10.11
N ALA A 148 -13.31 2.20 -10.57
CA ALA A 148 -14.56 2.96 -10.53
C ALA A 148 -15.01 3.31 -9.09
N LYS A 149 -14.77 2.41 -8.12
CA LYS A 149 -15.14 2.63 -6.72
C LYS A 149 -14.22 3.62 -6.00
N MET A 150 -12.95 3.64 -6.37
CA MET A 150 -11.90 4.41 -5.68
C MET A 150 -11.50 5.69 -6.44
N GLU A 151 -12.18 6.03 -7.53
CA GLU A 151 -11.89 7.23 -8.33
C GLU A 151 -10.39 7.37 -8.64
N ASP A 152 -9.78 6.31 -9.15
CA ASP A 152 -8.35 6.20 -9.48
C ASP A 152 -7.37 6.33 -8.29
N ASN A 153 -7.86 6.25 -7.05
CA ASN A 153 -7.00 6.20 -5.86
C ASN A 153 -6.55 4.77 -5.50
N CYS A 154 -6.49 3.87 -6.46
CA CYS A 154 -6.01 2.52 -6.27
C CYS A 154 -5.02 2.10 -7.37
N LEU A 155 -4.12 1.19 -7.02
CA LEU A 155 -3.09 0.63 -7.89
C LEU A 155 -3.08 -0.89 -7.80
N PHE A 156 -2.70 -1.54 -8.88
CA PHE A 156 -2.59 -2.99 -8.98
C PHE A 156 -1.17 -3.38 -9.36
N ILE A 157 -0.47 -4.04 -8.44
CA ILE A 157 0.96 -4.34 -8.60
C ILE A 157 1.28 -5.80 -8.32
N SER A 158 2.44 -6.23 -8.78
CA SER A 158 3.16 -7.36 -8.19
C SER A 158 4.52 -6.90 -7.69
N ALA A 159 4.67 -6.84 -6.37
CA ALA A 159 5.96 -6.53 -5.77
C ALA A 159 7.00 -7.62 -6.06
N ARG A 160 6.56 -8.88 -6.18
CA ARG A 160 7.42 -10.03 -6.49
C ARG A 160 7.95 -9.97 -7.92
N GLU A 161 7.05 -9.81 -8.90
CA GLU A 161 7.37 -9.81 -10.33
C GLU A 161 7.73 -8.40 -10.83
N ARG A 162 7.75 -7.39 -9.97
CA ARG A 162 8.02 -5.97 -10.25
C ARG A 162 7.08 -5.36 -11.30
N ILE A 163 5.83 -5.81 -11.33
CA ILE A 163 4.81 -5.27 -12.24
C ILE A 163 4.25 -3.99 -11.65
N ASN A 164 4.15 -2.93 -12.45
CA ASN A 164 3.58 -1.61 -12.12
C ASN A 164 4.28 -0.89 -10.94
N ILE A 165 5.56 -1.21 -10.67
CA ILE A 165 6.31 -0.58 -9.57
C ILE A 165 6.67 0.88 -9.90
N ASP A 166 6.95 1.20 -11.16
CA ASP A 166 7.25 2.58 -11.57
C ASP A 166 5.98 3.45 -11.52
N GLU A 167 4.82 2.90 -11.85
CA GLU A 167 3.53 3.56 -11.65
C GLU A 167 3.28 3.85 -10.16
N LEU A 168 3.54 2.87 -9.27
CA LEU A 168 3.46 3.07 -7.82
C LEU A 168 4.37 4.20 -7.35
N LYS A 169 5.64 4.25 -7.82
CA LYS A 169 6.57 5.33 -7.49
C LYS A 169 6.04 6.69 -7.93
N ASN A 170 5.53 6.77 -9.16
CA ASN A 170 4.97 8.00 -9.72
C ASN A 170 3.76 8.49 -8.90
N VAL A 171 2.83 7.61 -8.57
CA VAL A 171 1.64 7.99 -7.77
C VAL A 171 2.05 8.43 -6.36
N VAL A 172 2.95 7.69 -5.70
CA VAL A 172 3.47 8.10 -4.37
C VAL A 172 4.16 9.46 -4.46
N TYR A 173 5.03 9.67 -5.48
CA TYR A 173 5.70 10.94 -5.69
C TYR A 173 4.70 12.09 -5.85
N GLN A 174 3.70 11.95 -6.72
CA GLN A 174 2.71 13.01 -6.96
C GLN A 174 1.94 13.34 -5.68
N ARG A 175 1.49 12.34 -4.93
CA ARG A 175 0.76 12.56 -3.67
C ARG A 175 1.63 13.20 -2.58
N VAL A 176 2.87 12.77 -2.43
CA VAL A 176 3.82 13.38 -1.49
C VAL A 176 4.14 14.82 -1.91
N LYS A 177 4.31 15.07 -3.21
CA LYS A 177 4.53 16.42 -3.75
C LYS A 177 3.35 17.35 -3.45
N GLU A 178 2.12 16.92 -3.71
CA GLU A 178 0.91 17.69 -3.41
C GLU A 178 0.85 18.08 -1.92
N LEU A 179 1.07 17.11 -1.02
CA LEU A 179 1.09 17.34 0.43
C LEU A 179 2.23 18.26 0.85
N HIS A 180 3.41 18.11 0.24
CA HIS A 180 4.55 18.96 0.53
C HIS A 180 4.29 20.42 0.14
N VAL A 181 3.74 20.66 -1.06
CA VAL A 181 3.38 22.01 -1.52
C VAL A 181 2.32 22.65 -0.62
N GLN A 182 1.33 21.89 -0.17
CA GLN A 182 0.33 22.39 0.78
C GLN A 182 0.93 22.79 2.13
N LYS A 183 1.90 22.01 2.61
CA LYS A 183 2.55 22.24 3.91
C LYS A 183 3.63 23.33 3.85
N TYR A 184 4.31 23.46 2.71
CA TYR A 184 5.44 24.35 2.49
C TYR A 184 5.32 25.10 1.16
N PRO A 185 4.35 26.01 1.01
CA PRO A 185 4.02 26.64 -0.28
C PRO A 185 5.12 27.57 -0.86
N TYR A 186 6.14 27.88 -0.06
CA TYR A 186 7.26 28.77 -0.49
C TYR A 186 8.60 28.05 -0.63
N ASN A 187 8.61 26.71 -0.63
CA ASN A 187 9.85 25.95 -0.70
C ASN A 187 10.11 25.42 -2.11
N ASP A 188 10.62 26.29 -2.99
CA ASP A 188 10.92 25.97 -4.39
C ASP A 188 12.20 25.13 -4.55
N PHE A 189 13.04 25.02 -3.51
CA PHE A 189 14.35 24.35 -3.57
C PHE A 189 14.27 22.83 -3.82
N LEU A 190 13.18 22.18 -3.47
CA LEU A 190 13.05 20.73 -3.62
C LEU A 190 12.64 20.28 -5.02
N TYR A 191 12.31 21.22 -5.92
CA TYR A 191 11.78 20.94 -7.24
C TYR A 191 12.72 21.33 -8.38
N GLN A 192 13.93 21.81 -8.08
CA GLN A 192 14.93 22.11 -9.11
C GLN A 192 15.48 20.77 -9.64
N THR A 193 15.01 20.37 -10.80
CA THR A 193 15.70 19.39 -11.63
C THR A 193 16.92 20.07 -12.22
N TYR A 194 18.11 19.63 -11.85
CA TYR A 194 19.32 19.96 -12.63
C TYR A 194 19.23 19.12 -13.90
N GLU A 195 19.01 19.75 -15.04
CA GLU A 195 19.27 19.13 -16.33
C GLU A 195 20.77 18.84 -16.33
N GLU A 196 21.15 17.57 -16.38
CA GLU A 196 22.52 17.18 -16.67
C GLU A 196 22.77 17.64 -18.12
N GLU A 197 23.56 18.72 -18.28
CA GLU A 197 24.10 19.09 -19.58
C GLU A 197 24.99 17.91 -20.00
N GLU A 198 24.52 17.14 -20.98
CA GLU A 198 25.35 16.16 -21.69
C GLU A 198 26.47 16.93 -22.43
N GLU A 199 27.71 16.82 -21.96
CA GLU A 199 28.93 17.15 -22.71
C GLU A 199 29.36 15.98 -23.61
#